data_bdbd39e82733549ca74b8d203fd2cdf1
#
_entry.id   bdbd39e82733549ca74b8d203fd2cdf1
#
_cell.length_a   1.000
_cell.length_b   1.000
_cell.length_c   1.000
_cell.angle_alpha   90.00
_cell.angle_beta   90.00
_cell.angle_gamma   90.00
#
_symmetry.space_group_name_H-M   'P 1'
#
loop_
_entity.id
_entity.type
_entity.pdbx_description
1 polymer ?
#
loop_
_entity_poly.entity_id
_entity_poly.type
_entity_poly.pdbx_seq_one_letter_code
_entity_poly.pdbx_strand_id
1 'polypeptide(L)'
;MPYVHHQDFPVRHYECDMYGEVNHANYLRYMQEAAFGASAAVGYSPARYAELKLQWLAYETDIEYLAPLLYEDTVSVKTWVHDFRRVRSLRHYELTRNGQIVARASTDWVLIDLERMFPATIPQPVIDAYSGGDPVEPAPKRTPLPPAKIPETGLHTIERRVAWPEIDEAAHVNNAFYLSYAEDCEMQAMAAFGWPMPRIREELGAMPVVRRHQIEYKQAAVLDDMLTISTWLAAIDETTLLRHVVVRRAEDDKLINRVRVLREWVDLATGQPQPIPAVYRTALQANLVGK
;
A
#
# COMPACT_ATOMS: atom_id res chain seq x y z
N MET A 1 -29.01 -1.00 1.40
CA MET A 1 -27.73 -0.57 2.03
C MET A 1 -26.61 -1.46 1.52
N PRO A 2 -25.41 -0.94 1.23
CA PRO A 2 -24.32 -1.76 0.74
C PRO A 2 -23.97 -2.86 1.75
N TYR A 3 -23.57 -4.03 1.25
CA TYR A 3 -23.10 -5.12 2.08
C TYR A 3 -21.83 -4.71 2.83
N VAL A 4 -21.85 -4.85 4.15
CA VAL A 4 -20.71 -4.57 5.03
C VAL A 4 -20.21 -5.89 5.59
N HIS A 5 -18.92 -6.16 5.44
CA HIS A 5 -18.26 -7.35 5.97
C HIS A 5 -17.34 -7.00 7.12
N HIS A 6 -17.27 -7.88 8.11
CA HIS A 6 -16.36 -7.78 9.25
C HIS A 6 -15.54 -9.07 9.34
N GLN A 7 -14.24 -8.94 9.58
CA GLN A 7 -13.34 -10.06 9.76
C GLN A 7 -12.23 -9.71 10.75
N ASP A 8 -11.97 -10.60 11.70
CA ASP A 8 -10.95 -10.43 12.73
C ASP A 8 -9.70 -11.22 12.38
N PHE A 9 -8.53 -10.64 12.66
CA PHE A 9 -7.23 -11.25 12.45
C PHE A 9 -6.39 -11.09 13.72
N PRO A 10 -5.89 -12.16 14.32
CA PRO A 10 -4.87 -12.04 15.36
C PRO A 10 -3.56 -11.61 14.72
N VAL A 11 -2.91 -10.61 15.30
CA VAL A 11 -1.57 -10.17 14.91
C VAL A 11 -0.55 -11.24 15.30
N ARG A 12 0.23 -11.71 14.33
CA ARG A 12 1.24 -12.73 14.50
C ARG A 12 2.61 -12.13 14.71
N HIS A 13 3.47 -12.79 15.49
CA HIS A 13 4.81 -12.30 15.77
C HIS A 13 5.64 -12.00 14.50
N TYR A 14 5.54 -12.84 13.48
CA TYR A 14 6.28 -12.67 12.22
C TYR A 14 5.75 -11.54 11.31
N GLU A 15 4.63 -10.93 11.68
CA GLU A 15 4.05 -9.78 10.98
C GLU A 15 4.61 -8.46 11.49
N CYS A 16 5.31 -8.49 12.65
CA CYS A 16 5.91 -7.33 13.27
C CYS A 16 7.32 -7.08 12.76
N ASP A 17 7.67 -5.80 12.68
CA ASP A 17 9.01 -5.34 12.32
C ASP A 17 9.95 -5.24 13.54
N MET A 18 11.14 -4.68 13.33
CA MET A 18 12.14 -4.50 14.40
C MET A 18 11.74 -3.50 15.49
N TYR A 19 10.66 -2.76 15.30
CA TYR A 19 10.10 -1.83 16.30
C TYR A 19 8.98 -2.45 17.12
N GLY A 20 8.61 -3.70 16.82
CA GLY A 20 7.51 -4.42 17.47
C GLY A 20 6.14 -4.03 16.97
N GLU A 21 6.05 -3.24 15.90
CA GLU A 21 4.81 -2.83 15.25
C GLU A 21 4.54 -3.69 14.02
N VAL A 22 3.27 -3.89 13.67
CA VAL A 22 2.90 -4.60 12.43
C VAL A 22 3.45 -3.87 11.23
N ASN A 23 4.29 -4.54 10.42
CA ASN A 23 4.82 -4.01 9.19
C ASN A 23 3.70 -3.62 8.21
N HIS A 24 3.83 -2.49 7.54
CA HIS A 24 2.80 -1.87 6.70
C HIS A 24 2.25 -2.78 5.60
N ALA A 25 3.07 -3.69 5.04
CA ALA A 25 2.62 -4.66 4.04
C ALA A 25 1.52 -5.60 4.59
N ASN A 26 1.52 -5.88 5.90
CA ASN A 26 0.52 -6.76 6.50
C ASN A 26 -0.87 -6.11 6.62
N TYR A 27 -0.94 -4.77 6.74
CA TYR A 27 -2.23 -4.08 6.64
C TYR A 27 -2.91 -4.34 5.29
N LEU A 28 -2.14 -4.33 4.18
CA LEU A 28 -2.68 -4.67 2.86
C LEU A 28 -3.13 -6.14 2.77
N ARG A 29 -2.42 -7.07 3.45
CA ARG A 29 -2.80 -8.48 3.51
C ARG A 29 -4.11 -8.67 4.27
N TYR A 30 -4.29 -8.03 5.43
CA TYR A 30 -5.57 -8.06 6.17
C TYR A 30 -6.71 -7.49 5.32
N MET A 31 -6.47 -6.38 4.61
CA MET A 31 -7.47 -5.77 3.71
C MET A 31 -7.84 -6.70 2.56
N GLN A 32 -6.87 -7.39 1.96
CA GLN A 32 -7.07 -8.34 0.86
C GLN A 32 -7.88 -9.55 1.32
N GLU A 33 -7.53 -10.16 2.45
CA GLU A 33 -8.27 -11.28 3.03
C GLU A 33 -9.71 -10.90 3.38
N ALA A 34 -9.92 -9.73 3.99
CA ALA A 34 -11.26 -9.22 4.28
C ALA A 34 -12.07 -8.95 3.01
N ALA A 35 -11.42 -8.50 1.91
CA ALA A 35 -12.08 -8.33 0.62
C ALA A 35 -12.49 -9.66 0.00
N PHE A 36 -11.66 -10.69 0.08
CA PHE A 36 -11.99 -12.06 -0.36
C PHE A 36 -13.12 -12.66 0.48
N GLY A 37 -13.06 -12.51 1.81
CA GLY A 37 -14.13 -12.92 2.72
C GLY A 37 -15.46 -12.25 2.39
N ALA A 38 -15.45 -10.94 2.17
CA ALA A 38 -16.63 -10.18 1.76
C ALA A 38 -17.20 -10.67 0.44
N SER A 39 -16.33 -10.96 -0.53
CA SER A 39 -16.72 -11.45 -1.85
C SER A 39 -17.33 -12.84 -1.77
N ALA A 40 -16.71 -13.74 -1.01
CA ALA A 40 -17.22 -15.09 -0.79
C ALA A 40 -18.60 -15.08 -0.08
N ALA A 41 -18.79 -14.19 0.89
CA ALA A 41 -20.05 -14.07 1.64
C ALA A 41 -21.24 -13.63 0.76
N VAL A 42 -20.98 -12.90 -0.34
CA VAL A 42 -22.03 -12.54 -1.32
C VAL A 42 -22.08 -13.50 -2.52
N GLY A 43 -21.44 -14.69 -2.42
CA GLY A 43 -21.50 -15.74 -3.42
C GLY A 43 -20.43 -15.65 -4.53
N TYR A 44 -19.46 -14.74 -4.40
CA TYR A 44 -18.39 -14.56 -5.39
C TYR A 44 -17.01 -14.89 -4.78
N SER A 45 -16.81 -16.16 -4.42
CA SER A 45 -15.51 -16.66 -3.99
C SER A 45 -14.45 -16.59 -5.12
N PRO A 46 -13.13 -16.70 -4.80
CA PRO A 46 -12.08 -16.81 -5.82
C PRO A 46 -12.38 -17.94 -6.83
N ALA A 47 -12.85 -19.10 -6.38
CA ALA A 47 -13.23 -20.21 -7.25
C ALA A 47 -14.36 -19.81 -8.22
N ARG A 48 -15.37 -19.06 -7.74
CA ARG A 48 -16.46 -18.59 -8.59
C ARG A 48 -15.97 -17.59 -9.65
N TYR A 49 -15.07 -16.69 -9.29
CA TYR A 49 -14.44 -15.79 -10.26
C TYR A 49 -13.60 -16.56 -11.30
N ALA A 50 -12.88 -17.60 -10.89
CA ALA A 50 -12.14 -18.46 -11.81
C ALA A 50 -13.04 -19.17 -12.83
N GLU A 51 -14.22 -19.69 -12.40
CA GLU A 51 -15.24 -20.25 -13.30
C GLU A 51 -15.73 -19.21 -14.32
N LEU A 52 -15.90 -17.96 -13.89
CA LEU A 52 -16.32 -16.87 -14.75
C LEU A 52 -15.20 -16.32 -15.64
N LYS A 53 -13.96 -16.80 -15.50
CA LYS A 53 -12.76 -16.28 -16.16
C LYS A 53 -12.53 -14.80 -15.86
N LEU A 54 -12.84 -14.37 -14.64
CA LEU A 54 -12.71 -12.99 -14.16
C LEU A 54 -11.78 -12.94 -12.97
N GLN A 55 -11.06 -11.82 -12.81
CA GLN A 55 -10.20 -11.57 -11.66
C GLN A 55 -10.20 -10.08 -11.29
N TRP A 56 -10.20 -9.79 -10.00
CA TRP A 56 -9.98 -8.44 -9.50
C TRP A 56 -8.50 -8.20 -9.26
N LEU A 57 -7.99 -7.09 -9.82
CA LEU A 57 -6.64 -6.59 -9.55
C LEU A 57 -6.72 -5.22 -8.87
N ALA A 58 -5.83 -4.98 -7.92
CA ALA A 58 -5.68 -3.66 -7.33
C ALA A 58 -5.16 -2.67 -8.39
N TYR A 59 -5.81 -1.51 -8.51
CA TYR A 59 -5.39 -0.43 -9.40
C TYR A 59 -4.72 0.71 -8.61
N GLU A 60 -5.32 1.09 -7.49
CA GLU A 60 -4.81 2.12 -6.59
C GLU A 60 -5.24 1.82 -5.17
N THR A 61 -4.34 1.98 -4.20
CA THR A 61 -4.64 1.90 -2.77
C THR A 61 -4.17 3.14 -2.06
N ASP A 62 -5.02 3.66 -1.17
CA ASP A 62 -4.71 4.78 -0.28
C ASP A 62 -4.97 4.31 1.14
N ILE A 63 -3.97 4.35 1.99
CA ILE A 63 -4.06 3.94 3.40
C ILE A 63 -3.43 4.98 4.31
N GLU A 64 -4.17 5.36 5.35
CA GLU A 64 -3.75 6.26 6.43
C GLU A 64 -3.60 5.45 7.72
N TYR A 65 -2.47 5.61 8.40
CA TYR A 65 -2.15 4.93 9.65
C TYR A 65 -2.31 5.91 10.82
N LEU A 66 -3.19 5.58 11.76
CA LEU A 66 -3.57 6.44 12.89
C LEU A 66 -2.95 5.99 14.21
N ALA A 67 -2.75 4.68 14.35
CA ALA A 67 -2.09 4.07 15.51
C ALA A 67 -1.43 2.75 15.09
N PRO A 68 -0.35 2.31 15.75
CA PRO A 68 0.28 1.03 15.46
C PRO A 68 -0.59 -0.15 15.93
N LEU A 69 -0.42 -1.28 15.26
CA LEU A 69 -0.83 -2.60 15.73
C LEU A 69 0.40 -3.30 16.30
N LEU A 70 0.23 -4.02 17.40
CA LEU A 70 1.30 -4.72 18.10
C LEU A 70 1.04 -6.23 18.10
N TYR A 71 2.07 -7.01 18.39
CA TYR A 71 1.92 -8.45 18.62
C TYR A 71 0.87 -8.72 19.71
N GLU A 72 0.08 -9.77 19.56
CA GLU A 72 -1.08 -10.15 20.39
C GLU A 72 -2.33 -9.27 20.25
N ASP A 73 -2.28 -8.17 19.51
CA ASP A 73 -3.51 -7.45 19.16
C ASP A 73 -4.42 -8.32 18.27
N THR A 74 -5.71 -8.04 18.32
CA THR A 74 -6.66 -8.49 17.30
C THR A 74 -7.09 -7.28 16.50
N VAL A 75 -6.87 -7.32 15.19
CA VAL A 75 -7.36 -6.30 14.27
C VAL A 75 -8.68 -6.74 13.67
N SER A 76 -9.73 -5.92 13.85
CA SER A 76 -11.03 -6.09 13.20
C SER A 76 -11.07 -5.23 11.94
N VAL A 77 -11.24 -5.86 10.79
CA VAL A 77 -11.35 -5.18 9.50
C VAL A 77 -12.82 -5.13 9.08
N LYS A 78 -13.36 -3.93 8.99
CA LYS A 78 -14.66 -3.65 8.38
C LYS A 78 -14.44 -3.19 6.95
N THR A 79 -15.15 -3.79 5.98
CA THR A 79 -15.03 -3.43 4.57
C THR A 79 -16.37 -3.42 3.85
N TRP A 80 -16.51 -2.51 2.88
CA TRP A 80 -17.68 -2.39 2.01
C TRP A 80 -17.29 -1.82 0.66
N VAL A 81 -18.08 -2.14 -0.37
CA VAL A 81 -17.95 -1.49 -1.68
C VAL A 81 -18.74 -0.19 -1.65
N HIS A 82 -18.08 0.93 -1.98
CA HIS A 82 -18.69 2.25 -2.02
C HIS A 82 -19.38 2.50 -3.37
N ASP A 83 -18.69 2.17 -4.48
CA ASP A 83 -19.24 2.32 -5.83
C ASP A 83 -18.79 1.23 -6.79
N PHE A 84 -19.57 1.11 -7.87
CA PHE A 84 -19.20 0.35 -9.06
C PHE A 84 -19.22 1.28 -10.27
N ARG A 85 -18.09 1.32 -10.98
CA ARG A 85 -17.94 1.98 -12.28
C ARG A 85 -17.78 0.90 -13.35
N ARG A 86 -17.96 1.21 -14.61
CA ARG A 86 -17.99 0.22 -15.70
C ARG A 86 -17.07 -1.01 -15.52
N VAL A 87 -15.80 -0.80 -15.16
CA VAL A 87 -14.78 -1.86 -15.02
C VAL A 87 -14.08 -1.81 -13.66
N ARG A 88 -14.41 -0.85 -12.79
CA ARG A 88 -13.75 -0.61 -11.51
C ARG A 88 -14.73 -0.54 -10.37
N SER A 89 -14.23 -0.88 -9.17
CA SER A 89 -14.98 -0.84 -7.92
C SER A 89 -14.13 -0.21 -6.82
N LEU A 90 -14.67 0.78 -6.12
CA LEU A 90 -14.03 1.38 -4.97
C LEU A 90 -14.48 0.68 -3.69
N ARG A 91 -13.54 0.08 -2.98
CA ARG A 91 -13.76 -0.57 -1.68
C ARG A 91 -13.10 0.22 -0.58
N HIS A 92 -13.83 0.44 0.51
CA HIS A 92 -13.34 1.06 1.73
C HIS A 92 -13.02 0.03 2.81
N TYR A 93 -12.12 0.43 3.71
CA TYR A 93 -11.73 -0.35 4.88
C TYR A 93 -11.55 0.54 6.10
N GLU A 94 -12.03 0.06 7.24
CA GLU A 94 -11.70 0.57 8.57
C GLU A 94 -11.08 -0.57 9.37
N LEU A 95 -9.87 -0.37 9.85
CA LEU A 95 -9.15 -1.31 10.69
C LEU A 95 -9.22 -0.79 12.13
N THR A 96 -9.69 -1.62 13.06
CA THR A 96 -9.86 -1.25 14.46
C THR A 96 -9.16 -2.24 15.37
N ARG A 97 -8.69 -1.74 16.52
CA ARG A 97 -8.18 -2.52 17.64
C ARG A 97 -8.90 -2.06 18.90
N ASN A 98 -9.58 -2.97 19.61
CA ASN A 98 -10.37 -2.63 20.80
C ASN A 98 -11.34 -1.45 20.60
N GLY A 99 -12.00 -1.38 19.43
CA GLY A 99 -12.93 -0.31 19.07
C GLY A 99 -12.28 1.02 18.64
N GLN A 100 -10.95 1.15 18.73
CA GLN A 100 -10.22 2.31 18.23
C GLN A 100 -9.81 2.09 16.77
N ILE A 101 -10.06 3.06 15.89
CA ILE A 101 -9.59 3.02 14.50
C ILE A 101 -8.07 3.20 14.49
N VAL A 102 -7.35 2.23 13.93
CA VAL A 102 -5.90 2.23 13.77
C VAL A 102 -5.45 2.54 12.34
N ALA A 103 -6.32 2.25 11.34
CA ALA A 103 -6.08 2.65 9.96
C ALA A 103 -7.40 2.81 9.20
N ARG A 104 -7.38 3.68 8.19
CA ARG A 104 -8.43 3.81 7.16
C ARG A 104 -7.84 3.65 5.79
N ALA A 105 -8.55 2.95 4.93
CA ALA A 105 -8.05 2.74 3.58
C ALA A 105 -9.16 2.66 2.54
N SER A 106 -8.75 2.79 1.30
CA SER A 106 -9.59 2.47 0.15
C SER A 106 -8.74 1.89 -0.97
N THR A 107 -9.29 0.90 -1.66
CA THR A 107 -8.67 0.32 -2.85
C THR A 107 -9.63 0.43 -4.03
N ASP A 108 -9.13 0.99 -5.12
CA ASP A 108 -9.79 0.97 -6.42
C ASP A 108 -9.38 -0.34 -7.12
N TRP A 109 -10.34 -1.23 -7.32
CA TRP A 109 -10.13 -2.52 -7.97
C TRP A 109 -10.56 -2.45 -9.42
N VAL A 110 -9.86 -3.14 -10.31
CA VAL A 110 -10.24 -3.32 -11.73
C VAL A 110 -10.57 -4.79 -11.98
N LEU A 111 -11.71 -5.04 -12.64
CA LEU A 111 -12.09 -6.38 -13.08
C LEU A 111 -11.42 -6.69 -14.40
N ILE A 112 -10.75 -7.83 -14.50
CA ILE A 112 -10.03 -8.30 -15.69
C ILE A 112 -10.70 -9.57 -16.23
N ASP A 113 -10.88 -9.62 -17.54
CA ASP A 113 -11.20 -10.83 -18.29
C ASP A 113 -9.88 -11.60 -18.52
N LEU A 114 -9.78 -12.80 -17.96
CA LEU A 114 -8.56 -13.62 -18.02
C LEU A 114 -8.29 -14.24 -19.40
N GLU A 115 -9.31 -14.35 -20.26
CA GLU A 115 -9.11 -14.85 -21.62
C GLU A 115 -8.57 -13.75 -22.55
N ARG A 116 -9.06 -12.52 -22.36
CA ARG A 116 -8.66 -11.36 -23.17
C ARG A 116 -7.51 -10.56 -22.57
N MET A 117 -7.20 -10.78 -21.29
CA MET A 117 -6.24 -10.00 -20.50
C MET A 117 -6.52 -8.48 -20.59
N PHE A 118 -7.79 -8.11 -20.47
CA PHE A 118 -8.27 -6.73 -20.62
C PHE A 118 -9.38 -6.41 -19.60
N PRO A 119 -9.57 -5.13 -19.19
CA PRO A 119 -10.62 -4.74 -18.27
C PRO A 119 -12.02 -5.16 -18.74
N ALA A 120 -12.72 -5.91 -17.91
CA ALA A 120 -14.08 -6.42 -18.15
C ALA A 120 -15.15 -5.48 -17.56
N THR A 121 -16.29 -5.36 -18.23
CA THR A 121 -17.47 -4.73 -17.62
C THR A 121 -17.95 -5.59 -16.46
N ILE A 122 -18.19 -4.96 -15.30
CA ILE A 122 -18.67 -5.66 -14.10
C ILE A 122 -20.09 -6.18 -14.38
N PRO A 123 -20.32 -7.51 -14.24
CA PRO A 123 -21.66 -8.07 -14.47
C PRO A 123 -22.67 -7.53 -13.45
N GLN A 124 -23.89 -7.24 -13.92
CA GLN A 124 -24.95 -6.73 -13.05
C GLN A 124 -25.22 -7.63 -11.82
N PRO A 125 -25.23 -8.99 -11.92
CA PRO A 125 -25.39 -9.84 -10.75
C PRO A 125 -24.32 -9.68 -9.68
N VAL A 126 -23.09 -9.28 -10.05
CA VAL A 126 -22.03 -8.94 -9.08
C VAL A 126 -22.40 -7.66 -8.33
N ILE A 127 -22.84 -6.63 -9.06
CA ILE A 127 -23.26 -5.36 -8.45
C ILE A 127 -24.42 -5.60 -7.49
N ASP A 128 -25.44 -6.34 -7.92
CA ASP A 128 -26.65 -6.63 -7.13
C ASP A 128 -26.32 -7.39 -5.84
N ALA A 129 -25.37 -8.32 -5.90
CA ALA A 129 -24.92 -9.09 -4.73
C ALA A 129 -24.32 -8.21 -3.62
N TYR A 130 -23.61 -7.13 -3.98
CA TYR A 130 -23.04 -6.20 -3.01
C TYR A 130 -23.98 -5.07 -2.58
N SER A 131 -24.88 -4.65 -3.49
CA SER A 131 -25.79 -3.53 -3.23
C SER A 131 -27.10 -3.95 -2.56
N GLY A 132 -27.42 -5.26 -2.59
CA GLY A 132 -28.73 -5.76 -2.21
C GLY A 132 -29.86 -5.30 -3.14
N GLY A 133 -29.50 -4.90 -4.39
CA GLY A 133 -30.42 -4.34 -5.38
C GLY A 133 -30.69 -2.85 -5.22
N ASP A 134 -30.14 -2.19 -4.21
CA ASP A 134 -30.25 -0.74 -4.03
C ASP A 134 -29.37 0.03 -5.05
N PRO A 135 -29.78 1.24 -5.46
CA PRO A 135 -28.93 2.11 -6.27
C PRO A 135 -27.61 2.40 -5.56
N VAL A 136 -26.50 2.26 -6.27
CA VAL A 136 -25.17 2.59 -5.76
C VAL A 136 -24.84 4.03 -6.11
N GLU A 137 -24.58 4.87 -5.10
CA GLU A 137 -24.17 6.25 -5.34
C GLU A 137 -22.73 6.28 -5.87
N PRO A 138 -22.46 7.08 -6.92
CA PRO A 138 -21.10 7.20 -7.45
C PRO A 138 -20.19 7.88 -6.44
N ALA A 139 -19.01 7.33 -6.24
CA ALA A 139 -17.98 7.97 -5.42
C ALA A 139 -17.52 9.30 -6.04
N PRO A 140 -17.12 10.26 -5.20
CA PRO A 140 -16.45 11.47 -5.68
C PRO A 140 -15.26 11.11 -6.58
N LYS A 141 -15.05 11.89 -7.63
CA LYS A 141 -13.88 11.71 -8.48
C LYS A 141 -12.62 11.83 -7.65
N ARG A 142 -11.84 10.76 -7.59
CA ARG A 142 -10.51 10.80 -6.96
C ARG A 142 -9.58 11.70 -7.78
N THR A 143 -8.78 12.49 -7.09
CA THR A 143 -7.64 13.17 -7.73
C THR A 143 -6.58 12.09 -8.01
N PRO A 144 -6.20 11.86 -9.27
CA PRO A 144 -5.13 10.92 -9.59
C PRO A 144 -3.85 11.29 -8.84
N LEU A 145 -3.05 10.30 -8.49
CA LEU A 145 -1.70 10.57 -8.01
C LEU A 145 -0.96 11.43 -9.05
N PRO A 146 -0.37 12.57 -8.64
CA PRO A 146 0.39 13.39 -9.55
C PRO A 146 1.49 12.54 -10.19
N PRO A 147 1.80 12.76 -11.49
CA PRO A 147 2.88 12.03 -12.15
C PRO A 147 4.16 12.18 -11.34
N ALA A 148 4.78 11.08 -10.92
CA ALA A 148 6.10 11.12 -10.33
C ALA A 148 7.09 11.43 -11.47
N LYS A 149 7.51 12.69 -11.59
CA LYS A 149 8.61 13.04 -12.47
C LYS A 149 9.89 12.50 -11.81
N ILE A 150 10.47 11.47 -12.42
CA ILE A 150 11.73 10.91 -11.94
C ILE A 150 12.82 11.95 -12.17
N PRO A 151 13.53 12.37 -11.13
CA PRO A 151 14.61 13.35 -11.26
C PRO A 151 15.85 12.73 -11.94
N GLU A 152 16.67 13.57 -12.55
CA GLU A 152 17.93 13.11 -13.15
C GLU A 152 19.02 12.84 -12.09
N THR A 153 18.92 13.49 -10.95
CA THR A 153 19.88 13.38 -9.84
C THR A 153 19.16 13.26 -8.50
N GLY A 154 19.87 12.89 -7.44
CA GLY A 154 19.32 12.77 -6.10
C GLY A 154 18.50 11.50 -5.87
N LEU A 155 18.59 10.52 -6.75
CA LEU A 155 17.98 9.21 -6.57
C LEU A 155 18.85 8.31 -5.70
N HIS A 156 18.20 7.46 -4.92
CA HIS A 156 18.78 6.20 -4.49
C HIS A 156 18.07 5.07 -5.23
N THR A 157 18.83 4.15 -5.78
CA THR A 157 18.30 3.08 -6.63
C THR A 157 18.89 1.75 -6.20
N ILE A 158 18.04 0.74 -6.12
CA ILE A 158 18.44 -0.65 -5.90
C ILE A 158 17.92 -1.52 -7.04
N GLU A 159 18.58 -2.64 -7.27
CA GLU A 159 18.09 -3.70 -8.15
C GLU A 159 17.65 -4.91 -7.31
N ARG A 160 16.60 -5.56 -7.75
CA ARG A 160 16.03 -6.70 -7.06
C ARG A 160 15.42 -7.67 -8.05
N ARG A 161 15.70 -8.97 -7.87
CA ARG A 161 15.00 -10.04 -8.58
C ARG A 161 13.76 -10.45 -7.82
N VAL A 162 12.64 -10.61 -8.52
CA VAL A 162 11.41 -11.15 -7.97
C VAL A 162 11.60 -12.60 -7.55
N ALA A 163 11.29 -12.91 -6.28
CA ALA A 163 11.48 -14.23 -5.69
C ALA A 163 10.17 -15.04 -5.63
N TRP A 164 10.29 -16.38 -5.65
CA TRP A 164 9.15 -17.29 -5.59
C TRP A 164 8.14 -17.02 -4.46
N PRO A 165 8.54 -16.72 -3.19
CA PRO A 165 7.58 -16.45 -2.11
C PRO A 165 6.75 -15.18 -2.27
N GLU A 166 7.05 -14.36 -3.26
CA GLU A 166 6.38 -13.08 -3.52
C GLU A 166 5.23 -13.21 -4.52
N ILE A 167 5.15 -14.37 -5.18
CA ILE A 167 4.16 -14.66 -6.23
C ILE A 167 2.90 -15.28 -5.59
N ASP A 168 1.74 -14.73 -5.93
CA ASP A 168 0.44 -15.27 -5.52
C ASP A 168 -0.20 -16.17 -6.59
N GLU A 169 -1.43 -16.64 -6.35
CA GLU A 169 -2.18 -17.52 -7.26
C GLU A 169 -2.45 -16.89 -8.63
N ALA A 170 -2.36 -15.56 -8.74
CA ALA A 170 -2.47 -14.86 -10.01
C ALA A 170 -1.20 -14.97 -10.88
N ALA A 171 -0.17 -15.67 -10.40
CA ALA A 171 1.17 -15.76 -10.99
C ALA A 171 1.89 -14.40 -11.11
N HIS A 172 1.52 -13.44 -10.26
CA HIS A 172 2.11 -12.11 -10.17
C HIS A 172 2.63 -11.85 -8.76
N VAL A 173 3.52 -10.86 -8.62
CA VAL A 173 3.89 -10.34 -7.31
C VAL A 173 2.64 -9.84 -6.59
N ASN A 174 2.36 -10.40 -5.40
CA ASN A 174 1.25 -9.98 -4.58
C ASN A 174 1.38 -8.48 -4.24
N ASN A 175 0.26 -7.77 -4.31
CA ASN A 175 0.22 -6.30 -4.20
C ASN A 175 0.84 -5.75 -2.91
N ALA A 176 0.84 -6.49 -1.81
CA ALA A 176 1.43 -6.07 -0.53
C ALA A 176 2.97 -6.03 -0.59
N PHE A 177 3.62 -6.86 -1.41
CA PHE A 177 5.09 -6.88 -1.52
C PHE A 177 5.68 -5.59 -2.09
N TYR A 178 4.92 -4.83 -2.88
CA TYR A 178 5.41 -3.54 -3.37
C TYR A 178 5.66 -2.53 -2.24
N LEU A 179 4.92 -2.62 -1.12
CA LEU A 179 5.27 -1.84 0.09
C LEU A 179 6.58 -2.32 0.72
N SER A 180 6.80 -3.63 0.79
CA SER A 180 8.07 -4.17 1.30
C SER A 180 9.25 -3.73 0.43
N TYR A 181 9.08 -3.70 -0.89
CA TYR A 181 10.10 -3.21 -1.82
C TYR A 181 10.39 -1.72 -1.64
N ALA A 182 9.32 -0.92 -1.46
CA ALA A 182 9.45 0.51 -1.23
C ALA A 182 10.19 0.77 0.08
N GLU A 183 9.80 0.10 1.15
CA GLU A 183 10.39 0.25 2.47
C GLU A 183 11.87 -0.16 2.50
N ASP A 184 12.22 -1.30 1.88
CA ASP A 184 13.62 -1.73 1.77
C ASP A 184 14.48 -0.69 1.03
N CYS A 185 14.00 -0.18 -0.11
CA CYS A 185 14.69 0.89 -0.85
C CYS A 185 14.85 2.17 -0.03
N GLU A 186 13.83 2.55 0.74
CA GLU A 186 13.88 3.72 1.64
C GLU A 186 14.90 3.53 2.77
N MET A 187 14.94 2.35 3.40
CA MET A 187 15.89 2.03 4.47
C MET A 187 17.33 2.07 3.93
N GLN A 188 17.57 1.53 2.75
CA GLN A 188 18.88 1.59 2.08
C GLN A 188 19.26 3.02 1.69
N ALA A 189 18.30 3.84 1.24
CA ALA A 189 18.54 5.25 0.96
C ALA A 189 18.96 6.02 2.22
N MET A 190 18.26 5.84 3.34
CA MET A 190 18.63 6.48 4.62
C MET A 190 20.02 6.06 5.06
N ALA A 191 20.38 4.79 4.93
CA ALA A 191 21.72 4.31 5.25
C ALA A 191 22.79 4.92 4.32
N ALA A 192 22.53 5.02 3.02
CA ALA A 192 23.43 5.62 2.05
C ALA A 192 23.70 7.11 2.32
N PHE A 193 22.70 7.82 2.87
CA PHE A 193 22.87 9.21 3.32
C PHE A 193 23.41 9.35 4.76
N GLY A 194 23.95 8.27 5.33
CA GLY A 194 24.62 8.25 6.61
C GLY A 194 23.70 8.12 7.83
N TRP A 195 22.40 7.89 7.63
CA TRP A 195 21.41 7.79 8.70
C TRP A 195 20.62 6.49 8.66
N PRO A 196 21.25 5.32 8.89
CA PRO A 196 20.50 4.08 9.05
C PRO A 196 19.58 4.16 10.25
N MET A 197 18.45 3.46 10.23
CA MET A 197 17.42 3.53 11.27
C MET A 197 17.94 3.34 12.71
N PRO A 198 18.84 2.40 13.01
CA PRO A 198 19.42 2.29 14.36
C PRO A 198 20.07 3.59 14.84
N ARG A 199 20.87 4.23 13.97
CA ARG A 199 21.53 5.50 14.27
C ARG A 199 20.53 6.63 14.54
N ILE A 200 19.46 6.74 13.74
CA ILE A 200 18.39 7.74 13.95
C ILE A 200 17.80 7.56 15.34
N ARG A 201 17.48 6.32 15.70
CA ARG A 201 16.89 5.99 16.99
C ARG A 201 17.81 6.30 18.16
N GLU A 202 19.08 5.89 18.07
CA GLU A 202 20.06 6.01 19.14
C GLU A 202 20.54 7.45 19.36
N GLU A 203 20.84 8.18 18.27
CA GLU A 203 21.43 9.52 18.36
C GLU A 203 20.39 10.64 18.43
N LEU A 204 19.21 10.45 17.82
CA LEU A 204 18.18 11.50 17.73
C LEU A 204 16.97 11.26 18.64
N GLY A 205 16.86 10.08 19.26
CA GLY A 205 15.72 9.73 20.12
C GLY A 205 14.35 9.82 19.44
N ALA A 206 14.34 9.67 18.12
CA ALA A 206 13.16 9.90 17.28
C ALA A 206 13.13 8.95 16.09
N MET A 207 12.01 8.93 15.35
CA MET A 207 11.89 8.15 14.12
C MET A 207 10.88 8.77 13.13
N PRO A 208 11.07 8.55 11.82
CA PRO A 208 10.07 8.91 10.81
C PRO A 208 9.02 7.81 10.67
N VAL A 209 7.89 7.94 11.39
CA VAL A 209 6.76 6.98 11.28
C VAL A 209 5.96 7.23 10.00
N VAL A 210 5.45 6.17 9.40
CA VAL A 210 4.57 6.30 8.23
C VAL A 210 3.18 6.74 8.69
N ARG A 211 2.64 7.77 8.04
CA ARG A 211 1.27 8.24 8.22
C ARG A 211 0.35 7.86 7.05
N ARG A 212 0.90 7.77 5.83
CA ARG A 212 0.09 7.44 4.66
C ARG A 212 0.93 6.79 3.57
N HIS A 213 0.36 5.77 2.96
CA HIS A 213 0.80 5.28 1.65
C HIS A 213 -0.27 5.52 0.60
N GLN A 214 0.15 6.02 -0.56
CA GLN A 214 -0.65 6.04 -1.78
C GLN A 214 0.07 5.21 -2.83
N ILE A 215 -0.58 4.15 -3.30
CA ILE A 215 0.05 3.13 -4.14
C ILE A 215 -0.72 3.05 -5.44
N GLU A 216 -0.03 3.10 -6.56
CA GLU A 216 -0.61 2.90 -7.88
C GLU A 216 0.06 1.71 -8.57
N TYR A 217 -0.74 0.77 -9.02
CA TYR A 217 -0.32 -0.43 -9.72
C TYR A 217 -0.55 -0.24 -11.21
N LYS A 218 0.49 -0.39 -12.04
CA LYS A 218 0.43 -0.16 -13.49
C LYS A 218 0.52 -1.45 -14.28
N GLN A 219 1.47 -2.29 -13.91
CA GLN A 219 1.68 -3.60 -14.53
C GLN A 219 2.08 -4.60 -13.44
N ALA A 220 1.84 -5.87 -13.73
CA ALA A 220 2.31 -6.94 -12.87
C ALA A 220 3.80 -7.19 -13.08
N ALA A 221 4.53 -7.43 -12.00
CA ALA A 221 5.82 -8.11 -12.05
C ALA A 221 5.60 -9.61 -11.87
N VAL A 222 6.41 -10.41 -12.52
CA VAL A 222 6.32 -11.87 -12.49
C VAL A 222 7.61 -12.48 -11.93
N LEU A 223 7.57 -13.78 -11.68
CA LEU A 223 8.74 -14.50 -11.20
C LEU A 223 9.96 -14.25 -12.11
N ASP A 224 11.10 -14.05 -11.47
CA ASP A 224 12.40 -13.79 -12.10
C ASP A 224 12.57 -12.43 -12.79
N ASP A 225 11.52 -11.58 -12.85
CA ASP A 225 11.70 -10.20 -13.29
C ASP A 225 12.82 -9.52 -12.47
N MET A 226 13.71 -8.81 -13.17
CA MET A 226 14.63 -7.86 -12.54
C MET A 226 13.92 -6.52 -12.43
N LEU A 227 13.84 -6.00 -11.21
CA LEU A 227 13.21 -4.72 -10.90
C LEU A 227 14.27 -3.70 -10.52
N THR A 228 14.11 -2.49 -11.05
CA THR A 228 14.83 -1.30 -10.60
C THR A 228 13.89 -0.49 -9.71
N ILE A 229 14.29 -0.25 -8.47
CA ILE A 229 13.50 0.48 -7.49
C ILE A 229 14.24 1.75 -7.12
N SER A 230 13.64 2.90 -7.43
CA SER A 230 14.24 4.21 -7.21
C SER A 230 13.43 5.03 -6.23
N THR A 231 14.10 5.75 -5.32
CA THR A 231 13.44 6.59 -4.32
C THR A 231 14.10 7.97 -4.19
N TRP A 232 13.29 8.98 -3.88
CA TRP A 232 13.71 10.34 -3.60
C TRP A 232 12.71 11.05 -2.69
N LEU A 233 13.16 12.11 -2.01
CA LEU A 233 12.28 13.01 -1.27
C LEU A 233 11.72 14.08 -2.20
N ALA A 234 10.41 14.25 -2.18
CA ALA A 234 9.71 15.30 -2.92
C ALA A 234 9.51 16.58 -2.09
N ALA A 235 9.42 16.42 -0.75
CA ALA A 235 9.31 17.54 0.18
C ALA A 235 9.83 17.17 1.57
N ILE A 236 10.32 18.17 2.28
CA ILE A 236 10.68 18.13 3.70
C ILE A 236 10.07 19.36 4.36
N ASP A 237 9.04 19.17 5.16
CA ASP A 237 8.42 20.22 5.97
C ASP A 237 9.04 20.24 7.39
N GLU A 238 8.41 20.95 8.32
CA GLU A 238 8.93 21.06 9.69
C GLU A 238 8.99 19.69 10.38
N THR A 239 7.92 18.91 10.31
CA THR A 239 7.78 17.59 10.96
C THR A 239 7.57 16.44 9.98
N THR A 240 7.39 16.71 8.70
CA THR A 240 7.00 15.68 7.71
C THR A 240 7.99 15.53 6.56
N LEU A 241 8.02 14.31 6.03
CA LEU A 241 8.81 13.91 4.86
C LEU A 241 7.85 13.29 3.83
N LEU A 242 7.88 13.81 2.61
CA LEU A 242 7.17 13.21 1.48
C LEU A 242 8.16 12.54 0.55
N ARG A 243 8.01 11.23 0.37
CA ARG A 243 8.90 10.41 -0.45
C ARG A 243 8.13 9.78 -1.61
N HIS A 244 8.79 9.64 -2.74
CA HIS A 244 8.35 8.84 -3.86
C HIS A 244 9.22 7.60 -4.00
N VAL A 245 8.59 6.48 -4.35
CA VAL A 245 9.25 5.25 -4.77
C VAL A 245 8.64 4.82 -6.09
N VAL A 246 9.48 4.45 -7.03
CA VAL A 246 9.07 3.98 -8.36
C VAL A 246 9.74 2.65 -8.65
N VAL A 247 8.92 1.66 -9.01
CA VAL A 247 9.37 0.32 -9.39
C VAL A 247 9.21 0.17 -10.89
N ARG A 248 10.29 -0.19 -11.59
CA ARG A 248 10.31 -0.48 -13.02
C ARG A 248 10.85 -1.87 -13.28
N ARG A 249 10.44 -2.48 -14.37
CA ARG A 249 11.09 -3.70 -14.87
C ARG A 249 12.34 -3.29 -15.62
N ALA A 250 13.49 -3.89 -15.26
CA ALA A 250 14.78 -3.50 -15.82
C ALA A 250 14.91 -3.84 -17.32
N GLU A 251 14.23 -4.89 -17.79
CA GLU A 251 14.31 -5.37 -19.17
C GLU A 251 13.72 -4.36 -20.19
N ASP A 252 12.58 -3.77 -19.87
CA ASP A 252 11.80 -2.95 -20.82
C ASP A 252 11.45 -1.55 -20.29
N ASP A 253 12.01 -1.16 -19.14
CA ASP A 253 11.81 0.10 -18.43
C ASP A 253 10.31 0.43 -18.14
N LYS A 254 9.44 -0.60 -18.18
CA LYS A 254 8.03 -0.39 -17.90
C LYS A 254 7.78 -0.10 -16.44
N LEU A 255 6.92 0.88 -16.22
CA LEU A 255 6.44 1.22 -14.88
C LEU A 255 5.57 0.11 -14.33
N ILE A 256 6.02 -0.53 -13.25
CA ILE A 256 5.30 -1.58 -12.54
C ILE A 256 4.40 -0.97 -11.46
N ASN A 257 5.00 -0.17 -10.58
CA ASN A 257 4.33 0.37 -9.40
C ASN A 257 4.95 1.72 -9.02
N ARG A 258 4.17 2.55 -8.36
CA ARG A 258 4.70 3.73 -7.67
C ARG A 258 4.01 3.90 -6.33
N VAL A 259 4.80 4.31 -5.35
CA VAL A 259 4.35 4.57 -3.99
C VAL A 259 4.71 6.00 -3.61
N ARG A 260 3.77 6.68 -2.97
CA ARG A 260 3.97 7.96 -2.31
C ARG A 260 3.83 7.72 -0.81
N VAL A 261 4.85 8.07 -0.06
CA VAL A 261 4.94 7.82 1.38
C VAL A 261 5.01 9.15 2.11
N LEU A 262 4.05 9.39 2.99
CA LEU A 262 4.11 10.48 3.95
C LEU A 262 4.60 9.93 5.28
N ARG A 263 5.71 10.47 5.76
CA ARG A 263 6.26 10.16 7.09
C ARG A 263 6.19 11.38 7.99
N GLU A 264 5.97 11.15 9.26
CA GLU A 264 6.01 12.16 10.28
C GLU A 264 7.14 11.86 11.27
N TRP A 265 7.91 12.86 11.62
CA TRP A 265 9.00 12.76 12.57
C TRP A 265 8.44 12.84 13.99
N VAL A 266 8.60 11.78 14.76
CA VAL A 266 8.05 11.67 16.11
C VAL A 266 9.14 11.38 17.15
N ASP A 267 8.94 11.90 18.34
CA ASP A 267 9.72 11.57 19.52
C ASP A 267 9.40 10.14 19.99
N LEU A 268 10.42 9.32 20.24
CA LEU A 268 10.24 7.90 20.59
C LEU A 268 9.63 7.68 21.97
N ALA A 269 9.83 8.62 22.90
CA ALA A 269 9.34 8.47 24.27
C ALA A 269 7.87 8.85 24.39
N THR A 270 7.44 9.85 23.60
CA THR A 270 6.10 10.43 23.69
C THR A 270 5.19 10.10 22.52
N GLY A 271 5.77 9.66 21.39
CA GLY A 271 5.03 9.45 20.12
C GLY A 271 4.52 10.75 19.49
N GLN A 272 4.91 11.92 20.02
CA GLN A 272 4.43 13.21 19.54
C GLN A 272 5.25 13.72 18.36
N PRO A 273 4.63 14.41 17.39
CA PRO A 273 5.36 15.08 16.33
C PRO A 273 6.36 16.08 16.88
N GLN A 274 7.56 16.10 16.31
CA GLN A 274 8.60 17.08 16.64
C GLN A 274 9.33 17.53 15.37
N PRO A 275 10.00 18.71 15.40
CA PRO A 275 10.77 19.20 14.27
C PRO A 275 11.87 18.22 13.85
N ILE A 276 12.04 18.05 12.54
CA ILE A 276 13.12 17.22 11.97
C ILE A 276 14.47 17.88 12.30
N PRO A 277 15.41 17.18 12.97
CA PRO A 277 16.70 17.73 13.33
C PRO A 277 17.49 18.26 12.13
N ALA A 278 18.13 19.42 12.30
CA ALA A 278 18.86 20.09 11.21
C ALA A 278 19.95 19.20 10.59
N VAL A 279 20.65 18.39 11.41
CA VAL A 279 21.67 17.45 10.95
C VAL A 279 21.09 16.39 10.01
N TYR A 280 19.93 15.86 10.35
CA TYR A 280 19.24 14.86 9.51
C TYR A 280 18.69 15.51 8.24
N ARG A 281 18.06 16.68 8.36
CA ARG A 281 17.56 17.47 7.22
C ARG A 281 18.68 17.80 6.23
N THR A 282 19.86 18.20 6.73
CA THR A 282 21.04 18.51 5.87
C THR A 282 21.52 17.28 5.12
N ALA A 283 21.62 16.13 5.78
CA ALA A 283 22.05 14.89 5.13
C ALA A 283 21.11 14.44 3.99
N LEU A 284 19.81 14.71 4.11
CA LEU A 284 18.82 14.34 3.12
C LEU A 284 18.72 15.33 1.94
N GLN A 285 19.41 16.47 1.96
CA GLN A 285 19.34 17.46 0.86
C GLN A 285 19.78 16.87 -0.49
N ALA A 286 20.73 15.94 -0.49
CA ALA A 286 21.17 15.25 -1.70
C ALA A 286 20.10 14.34 -2.33
N ASN A 287 19.10 13.91 -1.54
CA ASN A 287 17.99 13.08 -1.98
C ASN A 287 16.70 13.91 -2.21
N LEU A 288 16.72 15.21 -1.89
CA LEU A 288 15.58 16.10 -2.06
C LEU A 288 15.56 16.65 -3.50
N VAL A 289 14.46 16.37 -4.19
CA VAL A 289 14.25 16.81 -5.58
C VAL A 289 13.00 17.67 -5.66
N GLY A 290 13.20 18.89 -6.10
CA GLY A 290 12.11 19.84 -6.27
C GLY A 290 12.31 21.07 -5.37
N LYS A 291 13.06 22.01 -5.86
CA LYS A 291 12.94 23.42 -5.55
C LYS A 291 12.28 24.12 -6.69
#